data_9c1889d8c02e22496f32726bf616f4a2
#
_entry.id   9c1889d8c02e22496f32726bf616f4a2
#
_cell.length_a   1.000
_cell.length_b   1.000
_cell.length_c   1.000
_cell.angle_alpha   90.00
_cell.angle_beta   90.00
_cell.angle_gamma   90.00
#
_symmetry.space_group_name_H-M   'P 1'
#
loop_
_entity.id
_entity.type
_entity.pdbx_description
1 polymer ?
#
loop_
_entity_poly.entity_id
_entity_poly.type
_entity_poly.pdbx_seq_one_letter_code
_entity_poly.pdbx_strand_id
1 'polypeptide(L)'
;MKANKKRHAEHSGLDQAEWQRRFAGLTPAAIGMVEAASTAIERRRTVEARRSLAGALALAPRHPEVLRLLGVLCHLEGRFDESVATLRDALDLRPGDALILNNLGSSLRASGDFDGALAAFEEATRLAPQLAGAWFNLGKTLKVRARTEEARRALEQAIRCSPGHVRARIVLGDTLKALGETQAAAESYREALRLNPRAGQAWFSLANLKTLRFDATDAARLANLAASPDLAEEDRISIGFARVKALDDIGKYEQAFAALVDANARKRRLVHWDAPTFSRQVDAILAAFPQASCVPAGSTRGREVIFVVSLPRSGSTLTEQILAAHSQVEGASELPDLPAVIEGESRRRGVAFPGWVGTATDGDWARLGEEYLERTGRWTADRPRFTDKGLSNWQYVGAALAMLPAARVVVCRRDPVETCLSCFHQLFAQGQEYSYTLAELAAYWRDFDRLCTHWTRIDPGRVADMVYEALLERPEATTSRLLEFCGLEFESSCLRFHEATRAVRTASAAQVREPLRRDTARAAHYGPALDTLKVALGVR
;
A
#
# COMPACT_ATOMS: atom_id res chain seq x y z
N MET A 1 -20.65 40.71 -24.10
CA MET A 1 -21.11 39.47 -23.45
C MET A 1 -20.72 38.17 -24.15
N LYS A 2 -20.95 37.98 -25.45
CA LYS A 2 -20.58 36.75 -26.18
C LYS A 2 -19.07 36.47 -26.21
N ALA A 3 -18.20 37.45 -26.35
CA ALA A 3 -16.74 37.28 -26.38
C ALA A 3 -16.14 36.87 -25.03
N ASN A 4 -16.71 37.36 -23.91
CA ASN A 4 -16.27 36.94 -22.56
C ASN A 4 -16.65 35.46 -22.27
N LYS A 5 -17.84 35.01 -22.68
CA LYS A 5 -18.30 33.64 -22.51
C LYS A 5 -17.41 32.63 -23.26
N LYS A 6 -16.89 32.98 -24.43
CA LYS A 6 -16.00 32.13 -25.23
C LYS A 6 -14.60 32.01 -24.58
N ARG A 7 -14.04 33.09 -24.01
CA ARG A 7 -12.78 33.07 -23.26
C ARG A 7 -12.86 32.25 -21.98
N HIS A 8 -14.01 32.25 -21.28
CA HIS A 8 -14.18 31.49 -20.04
C HIS A 8 -14.32 29.97 -20.30
N ALA A 9 -15.01 29.55 -21.39
CA ALA A 9 -15.07 28.15 -21.78
C ALA A 9 -13.70 27.58 -22.19
N GLU A 10 -12.88 28.37 -22.88
CA GLU A 10 -11.51 28.00 -23.28
C GLU A 10 -10.58 27.81 -22.08
N HIS A 11 -10.79 28.50 -20.95
CA HIS A 11 -10.01 28.34 -19.72
C HIS A 11 -10.45 27.14 -18.87
N SER A 12 -11.72 26.73 -18.94
CA SER A 12 -12.28 25.63 -18.14
C SER A 12 -12.11 24.25 -18.79
N GLY A 13 -11.67 24.18 -20.05
CA GLY A 13 -11.58 22.92 -20.80
C GLY A 13 -12.93 22.25 -21.11
N LEU A 14 -14.05 22.95 -20.82
CA LEU A 14 -15.41 22.50 -21.11
C LEU A 14 -15.85 23.02 -22.48
N ASP A 15 -16.68 22.27 -23.21
CA ASP A 15 -17.35 22.84 -24.36
C ASP A 15 -18.37 23.90 -23.92
N GLN A 16 -18.74 24.78 -24.85
CA GLN A 16 -19.61 25.93 -24.56
C GLN A 16 -20.99 25.50 -24.05
N ALA A 17 -21.52 24.37 -24.53
CA ALA A 17 -22.84 23.85 -24.13
C ALA A 17 -22.79 23.26 -22.71
N GLU A 18 -21.72 22.55 -22.38
CA GLU A 18 -21.52 22.00 -21.05
C GLU A 18 -21.26 23.13 -20.02
N TRP A 19 -20.47 24.13 -20.39
CA TRP A 19 -20.26 25.30 -19.54
C TRP A 19 -21.58 25.99 -19.23
N GLN A 20 -22.43 26.26 -20.27
CA GLN A 20 -23.74 26.89 -20.09
C GLN A 20 -24.67 26.08 -19.18
N ARG A 21 -24.72 24.76 -19.35
CA ARG A 21 -25.51 23.86 -18.48
C ARG A 21 -25.01 23.89 -17.03
N ARG A 22 -23.69 23.91 -16.85
CA ARG A 22 -23.06 23.81 -15.55
C ARG A 22 -23.24 25.07 -14.69
N PHE A 23 -23.23 26.24 -15.31
CA PHE A 23 -23.37 27.54 -14.67
C PHE A 23 -24.77 28.17 -14.82
N ALA A 24 -25.74 27.42 -15.35
CA ALA A 24 -27.11 27.89 -15.52
C ALA A 24 -27.72 28.29 -14.16
N GLY A 25 -28.30 29.47 -14.07
CA GLY A 25 -28.89 29.99 -12.83
C GLY A 25 -27.96 30.80 -11.93
N LEU A 26 -26.63 30.82 -12.20
CA LEU A 26 -25.69 31.65 -11.47
C LEU A 26 -25.65 33.10 -12.03
N THR A 27 -25.52 34.04 -11.12
CA THR A 27 -25.20 35.43 -11.48
C THR A 27 -23.74 35.54 -11.97
N PRO A 28 -23.38 36.56 -12.77
CA PRO A 28 -21.99 36.77 -13.20
C PRO A 28 -20.99 36.86 -12.03
N ALA A 29 -21.41 37.43 -10.91
CA ALA A 29 -20.59 37.50 -9.69
C ALA A 29 -20.35 36.10 -9.09
N ALA A 30 -21.39 35.28 -8.99
CA ALA A 30 -21.26 33.89 -8.49
C ALA A 30 -20.41 33.04 -9.45
N ILE A 31 -20.54 33.20 -10.77
CA ILE A 31 -19.69 32.50 -11.75
C ILE A 31 -18.21 32.86 -11.52
N GLY A 32 -17.87 34.12 -11.39
CA GLY A 32 -16.48 34.53 -11.13
C GLY A 32 -15.91 33.93 -9.83
N MET A 33 -16.73 33.82 -8.78
CA MET A 33 -16.32 33.20 -7.52
C MET A 33 -16.12 31.67 -7.67
N VAL A 34 -16.98 31.00 -8.42
CA VAL A 34 -16.86 29.53 -8.70
C VAL A 34 -15.61 29.26 -9.53
N GLU A 35 -15.32 30.04 -10.54
CA GLU A 35 -14.10 29.92 -11.36
C GLU A 35 -12.83 30.20 -10.54
N ALA A 36 -12.86 31.22 -9.68
CA ALA A 36 -11.76 31.50 -8.76
C ALA A 36 -11.53 30.35 -7.78
N ALA A 37 -12.62 29.76 -7.26
CA ALA A 37 -12.53 28.60 -6.38
C ALA A 37 -11.98 27.38 -7.10
N SER A 38 -12.42 27.09 -8.33
CA SER A 38 -11.89 25.98 -9.14
C SER A 38 -10.39 26.13 -9.36
N THR A 39 -9.94 27.33 -9.76
CA THR A 39 -8.52 27.64 -9.96
C THR A 39 -7.71 27.47 -8.66
N ALA A 40 -8.25 27.93 -7.53
CA ALA A 40 -7.60 27.79 -6.22
C ALA A 40 -7.51 26.31 -5.79
N ILE A 41 -8.54 25.50 -6.03
CA ILE A 41 -8.59 24.04 -5.79
C ILE A 41 -7.50 23.34 -6.61
N GLU A 42 -7.40 23.63 -7.91
CA GLU A 42 -6.37 23.06 -8.80
C GLU A 42 -4.95 23.36 -8.30
N ARG A 43 -4.75 24.56 -7.75
CA ARG A 43 -3.47 25.00 -7.17
C ARG A 43 -3.30 24.58 -5.70
N ARG A 44 -4.21 23.81 -5.14
CA ARG A 44 -4.25 23.38 -3.73
C ARG A 44 -4.22 24.54 -2.71
N ARG A 45 -4.75 25.72 -3.09
CA ARG A 45 -4.87 26.90 -2.23
C ARG A 45 -6.21 26.87 -1.49
N THR A 46 -6.33 25.99 -0.50
CA THR A 46 -7.61 25.70 0.17
C THR A 46 -8.24 26.91 0.85
N VAL A 47 -7.42 27.81 1.43
CA VAL A 47 -7.91 29.06 2.07
C VAL A 47 -8.56 30.01 1.05
N GLU A 48 -7.94 30.19 -0.12
CA GLU A 48 -8.49 31.02 -1.20
C GLU A 48 -9.78 30.39 -1.76
N ALA A 49 -9.77 29.08 -1.98
CA ALA A 49 -10.92 28.33 -2.44
C ALA A 49 -12.11 28.47 -1.47
N ARG A 50 -11.88 28.33 -0.18
CA ARG A 50 -12.90 28.48 0.87
C ARG A 50 -13.53 29.87 0.85
N ARG A 51 -12.71 30.93 0.74
CA ARG A 51 -13.21 32.32 0.66
C ARG A 51 -14.10 32.51 -0.56
N SER A 52 -13.67 32.05 -1.72
CA SER A 52 -14.43 32.18 -2.97
C SER A 52 -15.75 31.41 -2.91
N LEU A 53 -15.72 30.16 -2.38
CA LEU A 53 -16.92 29.33 -2.22
C LEU A 53 -17.90 29.91 -1.18
N ALA A 54 -17.42 30.53 -0.10
CA ALA A 54 -18.30 31.20 0.87
C ALA A 54 -19.11 32.29 0.23
N GLY A 55 -18.48 33.10 -0.65
CA GLY A 55 -19.19 34.12 -1.43
C GLY A 55 -20.17 33.55 -2.44
N ALA A 56 -19.78 32.49 -3.14
CA ALA A 56 -20.66 31.79 -4.09
C ALA A 56 -21.88 31.15 -3.41
N LEU A 57 -21.68 30.53 -2.23
CA LEU A 57 -22.75 29.93 -1.41
C LEU A 57 -23.75 31.01 -0.91
N ALA A 58 -23.27 32.19 -0.52
CA ALA A 58 -24.16 33.30 -0.11
C ALA A 58 -25.10 33.76 -1.26
N LEU A 59 -24.64 33.65 -2.50
CA LEU A 59 -25.41 34.02 -3.69
C LEU A 59 -26.26 32.88 -4.26
N ALA A 60 -25.80 31.62 -4.09
CA ALA A 60 -26.43 30.44 -4.68
C ALA A 60 -26.22 29.18 -3.79
N PRO A 61 -26.86 29.12 -2.62
CA PRO A 61 -26.58 28.09 -1.60
C PRO A 61 -26.95 26.68 -2.03
N ARG A 62 -27.85 26.50 -2.98
CA ARG A 62 -28.31 25.22 -3.50
C ARG A 62 -27.92 24.98 -4.97
N HIS A 63 -26.87 25.62 -5.45
CA HIS A 63 -26.45 25.40 -6.81
C HIS A 63 -25.51 24.18 -6.90
N PRO A 64 -25.80 23.17 -7.74
CA PRO A 64 -25.05 21.90 -7.76
C PRO A 64 -23.56 22.06 -8.05
N GLU A 65 -23.14 23.04 -8.89
CA GLU A 65 -21.72 23.27 -9.16
C GLU A 65 -20.99 23.90 -7.96
N VAL A 66 -21.65 24.79 -7.21
CA VAL A 66 -21.10 25.37 -5.97
C VAL A 66 -20.91 24.28 -4.93
N LEU A 67 -21.92 23.42 -4.73
CA LEU A 67 -21.86 22.30 -3.79
C LEU A 67 -20.81 21.26 -4.24
N ARG A 68 -20.69 20.98 -5.55
CA ARG A 68 -19.66 20.08 -6.06
C ARG A 68 -18.26 20.56 -5.69
N LEU A 69 -17.95 21.84 -5.91
CA LEU A 69 -16.63 22.38 -5.55
C LEU A 69 -16.42 22.46 -4.04
N LEU A 70 -17.48 22.70 -3.26
CA LEU A 70 -17.42 22.65 -1.80
C LEU A 70 -17.07 21.23 -1.33
N GLY A 71 -17.72 20.21 -1.90
CA GLY A 71 -17.39 18.81 -1.62
C GLY A 71 -15.95 18.48 -1.98
N VAL A 72 -15.45 18.96 -3.14
CA VAL A 72 -14.04 18.77 -3.52
C VAL A 72 -13.10 19.47 -2.53
N LEU A 73 -13.44 20.66 -2.06
CA LEU A 73 -12.65 21.36 -1.04
C LEU A 73 -12.63 20.59 0.28
N CYS A 74 -13.78 20.10 0.77
CA CYS A 74 -13.86 19.28 1.97
C CYS A 74 -12.98 18.01 1.82
N HIS A 75 -12.99 17.38 0.64
CA HIS A 75 -12.12 16.25 0.35
C HIS A 75 -10.63 16.62 0.47
N LEU A 76 -10.20 17.75 -0.11
CA LEU A 76 -8.82 18.21 -0.05
C LEU A 76 -8.36 18.56 1.39
N GLU A 77 -9.30 18.92 2.25
CA GLU A 77 -9.07 19.23 3.66
C GLU A 77 -9.17 17.99 4.57
N GLY A 78 -9.39 16.80 4.00
CA GLY A 78 -9.51 15.55 4.75
C GLY A 78 -10.86 15.35 5.46
N ARG A 79 -11.86 16.23 5.23
CA ARG A 79 -13.21 16.15 5.80
C ARG A 79 -14.11 15.29 4.90
N PHE A 80 -13.82 13.98 4.88
CA PHE A 80 -14.40 13.08 3.88
C PHE A 80 -15.92 12.90 4.06
N ASP A 81 -16.41 12.78 5.29
CA ASP A 81 -17.84 12.60 5.56
C ASP A 81 -18.66 13.83 5.14
N GLU A 82 -18.16 15.03 5.43
CA GLU A 82 -18.78 16.28 4.96
C GLU A 82 -18.74 16.39 3.43
N SER A 83 -17.63 15.94 2.82
CA SER A 83 -17.52 15.90 1.37
C SER A 83 -18.56 14.98 0.75
N VAL A 84 -18.75 13.78 1.30
CA VAL A 84 -19.74 12.79 0.85
C VAL A 84 -21.15 13.36 0.98
N ALA A 85 -21.51 13.96 2.12
CA ALA A 85 -22.82 14.59 2.33
C ALA A 85 -23.08 15.72 1.31
N THR A 86 -22.13 16.64 1.16
CA THR A 86 -22.24 17.78 0.24
C THR A 86 -22.35 17.35 -1.24
N LEU A 87 -21.62 16.29 -1.62
CA LEU A 87 -21.67 15.76 -3.00
C LEU A 87 -22.96 15.00 -3.27
N ARG A 88 -23.57 14.35 -2.27
CA ARG A 88 -24.90 13.77 -2.39
C ARG A 88 -25.96 14.86 -2.59
N ASP A 89 -25.91 15.94 -1.81
CA ASP A 89 -26.80 17.09 -2.00
C ASP A 89 -26.65 17.69 -3.42
N ALA A 90 -25.42 17.77 -3.91
CA ALA A 90 -25.16 18.24 -5.29
C ALA A 90 -25.76 17.29 -6.34
N LEU A 91 -25.67 15.98 -6.10
CA LEU A 91 -26.20 14.93 -6.99
C LEU A 91 -27.73 14.91 -7.00
N ASP A 92 -28.38 15.15 -5.85
CA ASP A 92 -29.84 15.26 -5.74
C ASP A 92 -30.39 16.44 -6.56
N LEU A 93 -29.61 17.54 -6.62
CA LEU A 93 -29.95 18.73 -7.42
C LEU A 93 -29.64 18.56 -8.92
N ARG A 94 -28.71 17.68 -9.26
CA ARG A 94 -28.34 17.37 -10.65
C ARG A 94 -28.09 15.86 -10.79
N PRO A 95 -29.15 15.06 -10.83
CA PRO A 95 -29.03 13.61 -11.03
C PRO A 95 -28.30 13.28 -12.32
N GLY A 96 -27.42 12.28 -12.26
CA GLY A 96 -26.69 11.82 -13.45
C GLY A 96 -25.50 12.71 -13.87
N ASP A 97 -25.04 13.63 -13.04
CA ASP A 97 -23.80 14.38 -13.33
C ASP A 97 -22.57 13.50 -13.04
N ALA A 98 -21.89 13.07 -14.10
CA ALA A 98 -20.74 12.20 -14.02
C ALA A 98 -19.55 12.80 -13.24
N LEU A 99 -19.38 14.14 -13.24
CA LEU A 99 -18.30 14.77 -12.47
C LEU A 99 -18.62 14.78 -10.97
N ILE A 100 -19.88 15.01 -10.59
CA ILE A 100 -20.31 14.91 -9.19
C ILE A 100 -20.11 13.47 -8.71
N LEU A 101 -20.56 12.46 -9.48
CA LEU A 101 -20.37 11.05 -9.18
C LEU A 101 -18.88 10.67 -9.04
N ASN A 102 -18.02 11.15 -9.94
CA ASN A 102 -16.58 10.92 -9.85
C ASN A 102 -15.96 11.54 -8.59
N ASN A 103 -16.40 12.73 -8.20
CA ASN A 103 -15.94 13.37 -6.96
C ASN A 103 -16.47 12.64 -5.72
N LEU A 104 -17.74 12.23 -5.73
CA LEU A 104 -18.36 11.42 -4.68
C LEU A 104 -17.63 10.10 -4.49
N GLY A 105 -17.38 9.36 -5.57
CA GLY A 105 -16.60 8.13 -5.53
C GLY A 105 -15.20 8.33 -4.95
N SER A 106 -14.55 9.47 -5.25
CA SER A 106 -13.24 9.80 -4.67
C SER A 106 -13.31 10.01 -3.15
N SER A 107 -14.37 10.65 -2.67
CA SER A 107 -14.56 10.92 -1.23
C SER A 107 -15.00 9.67 -0.47
N LEU A 108 -15.89 8.84 -1.04
CA LEU A 108 -16.25 7.53 -0.50
C LEU A 108 -15.04 6.61 -0.37
N ARG A 109 -14.19 6.57 -1.38
CA ARG A 109 -12.94 5.79 -1.30
C ARG A 109 -12.03 6.30 -0.17
N ALA A 110 -11.94 7.61 0.01
CA ALA A 110 -11.10 8.23 1.04
C ALA A 110 -11.65 8.01 2.46
N SER A 111 -12.98 7.91 2.62
CA SER A 111 -13.62 7.53 3.89
C SER A 111 -13.61 6.01 4.15
N GLY A 112 -13.13 5.20 3.18
CA GLY A 112 -13.05 3.74 3.30
C GLY A 112 -14.25 2.98 2.73
N ASP A 113 -15.28 3.66 2.23
CA ASP A 113 -16.40 3.05 1.52
C ASP A 113 -16.01 2.74 0.07
N PHE A 114 -15.31 1.62 -0.11
CA PHE A 114 -14.84 1.19 -1.43
C PHE A 114 -15.96 0.72 -2.34
N ASP A 115 -17.01 0.11 -1.79
CA ASP A 115 -18.11 -0.44 -2.59
C ASP A 115 -19.01 0.71 -3.11
N GLY A 116 -19.31 1.69 -2.27
CA GLY A 116 -19.96 2.93 -2.70
C GLY A 116 -19.13 3.71 -3.71
N ALA A 117 -17.80 3.73 -3.55
CA ALA A 117 -16.90 4.38 -4.50
C ALA A 117 -16.93 3.68 -5.87
N LEU A 118 -16.90 2.34 -5.92
CA LEU A 118 -16.99 1.58 -7.17
C LEU A 118 -18.30 1.87 -7.88
N ALA A 119 -19.44 1.80 -7.20
CA ALA A 119 -20.75 2.09 -7.76
C ALA A 119 -20.81 3.51 -8.36
N ALA A 120 -20.28 4.51 -7.64
CA ALA A 120 -20.25 5.89 -8.12
C ALA A 120 -19.35 6.06 -9.37
N PHE A 121 -18.18 5.41 -9.42
CA PHE A 121 -17.30 5.47 -10.60
C PHE A 121 -17.86 4.69 -11.79
N GLU A 122 -18.44 3.51 -11.58
CA GLU A 122 -19.11 2.72 -12.62
C GLU A 122 -20.24 3.52 -13.27
N GLU A 123 -21.08 4.18 -12.47
CA GLU A 123 -22.15 5.04 -12.97
C GLU A 123 -21.58 6.28 -13.70
N ALA A 124 -20.51 6.91 -13.17
CA ALA A 124 -19.84 8.03 -13.83
C ALA A 124 -19.30 7.64 -15.22
N THR A 125 -18.70 6.43 -15.35
CA THR A 125 -18.17 5.93 -16.63
C THR A 125 -19.27 5.52 -17.61
N ARG A 126 -20.41 5.06 -17.10
CA ARG A 126 -21.59 4.75 -17.92
C ARG A 126 -22.22 6.03 -18.51
N LEU A 127 -22.34 7.09 -17.70
CA LEU A 127 -22.93 8.37 -18.12
C LEU A 127 -22.01 9.21 -19.01
N ALA A 128 -20.70 9.15 -18.75
CA ALA A 128 -19.68 9.87 -19.50
C ALA A 128 -18.51 8.96 -19.90
N PRO A 129 -18.67 8.11 -20.94
CA PRO A 129 -17.66 7.14 -21.36
C PRO A 129 -16.31 7.75 -21.77
N GLN A 130 -16.28 9.05 -22.08
CA GLN A 130 -15.08 9.79 -22.45
C GLN A 130 -14.39 10.46 -21.25
N LEU A 131 -14.94 10.34 -20.04
CA LEU A 131 -14.36 10.94 -18.82
C LEU A 131 -13.18 10.10 -18.32
N ALA A 132 -11.98 10.37 -18.83
CA ALA A 132 -10.75 9.64 -18.48
C ALA A 132 -10.51 9.57 -16.97
N GLY A 133 -10.83 10.66 -16.22
CA GLY A 133 -10.67 10.72 -14.78
C GLY A 133 -11.52 9.70 -14.02
N ALA A 134 -12.76 9.44 -14.47
CA ALA A 134 -13.63 8.44 -13.87
C ALA A 134 -13.08 7.01 -14.11
N TRP A 135 -12.68 6.68 -15.33
CA TRP A 135 -12.03 5.41 -15.67
C TRP A 135 -10.74 5.19 -14.87
N PHE A 136 -9.91 6.22 -14.72
CA PHE A 136 -8.70 6.17 -13.89
C PHE A 136 -9.02 5.87 -12.42
N ASN A 137 -10.01 6.58 -11.85
CA ASN A 137 -10.40 6.38 -10.46
C ASN A 137 -11.05 5.01 -10.23
N LEU A 138 -11.86 4.54 -11.16
CA LEU A 138 -12.41 3.18 -11.17
C LEU A 138 -11.29 2.15 -11.15
N GLY A 139 -10.36 2.23 -12.12
CA GLY A 139 -9.22 1.30 -12.20
C GLY A 139 -8.35 1.30 -10.95
N LYS A 140 -8.08 2.47 -10.37
CA LYS A 140 -7.33 2.60 -9.13
C LYS A 140 -8.07 1.95 -7.95
N THR A 141 -9.39 2.07 -7.87
CA THR A 141 -10.19 1.49 -6.79
C THR A 141 -10.31 -0.03 -6.94
N LEU A 142 -10.54 -0.52 -8.16
CA LEU A 142 -10.53 -1.95 -8.50
C LEU A 142 -9.19 -2.62 -8.14
N LYS A 143 -8.05 -1.92 -8.41
CA LYS A 143 -6.72 -2.40 -8.01
C LYS A 143 -6.60 -2.58 -6.50
N VAL A 144 -7.11 -1.64 -5.69
CA VAL A 144 -7.13 -1.73 -4.22
C VAL A 144 -7.98 -2.92 -3.77
N ARG A 145 -9.13 -3.13 -4.42
CA ARG A 145 -10.05 -4.26 -4.14
C ARG A 145 -9.60 -5.59 -4.73
N ALA A 146 -8.41 -5.68 -5.29
CA ALA A 146 -7.85 -6.89 -5.90
C ALA A 146 -8.56 -7.38 -7.18
N ARG A 147 -9.48 -6.62 -7.74
CA ARG A 147 -10.11 -6.91 -9.02
C ARG A 147 -9.16 -6.50 -10.17
N THR A 148 -8.00 -7.21 -10.25
CA THR A 148 -6.83 -6.74 -11.01
C THR A 148 -7.08 -6.70 -12.51
N GLU A 149 -7.78 -7.68 -13.09
CA GLU A 149 -8.12 -7.69 -14.51
C GLU A 149 -9.13 -6.59 -14.91
N GLU A 150 -10.06 -6.30 -14.03
CA GLU A 150 -11.01 -5.21 -14.25
C GLU A 150 -10.32 -3.85 -14.10
N ALA A 151 -9.37 -3.74 -13.16
CA ALA A 151 -8.53 -2.55 -13.04
C ALA A 151 -7.73 -2.28 -14.32
N ARG A 152 -7.13 -3.32 -14.93
CA ARG A 152 -6.43 -3.22 -16.21
C ARG A 152 -7.35 -2.62 -17.29
N ARG A 153 -8.53 -3.21 -17.49
CA ARG A 153 -9.49 -2.76 -18.51
C ARG A 153 -9.91 -1.30 -18.31
N ALA A 154 -10.18 -0.90 -17.06
CA ALA A 154 -10.56 0.47 -16.74
C ALA A 154 -9.41 1.46 -17.01
N LEU A 155 -8.15 1.11 -16.64
CA LEU A 155 -6.98 1.95 -16.89
C LEU A 155 -6.65 2.08 -18.38
N GLU A 156 -6.78 1.01 -19.15
CA GLU A 156 -6.65 1.04 -20.60
C GLU A 156 -7.70 1.96 -21.24
N GLN A 157 -8.94 1.93 -20.72
CA GLN A 157 -9.98 2.86 -21.16
C GLN A 157 -9.65 4.30 -20.81
N ALA A 158 -9.14 4.58 -19.61
CA ALA A 158 -8.67 5.90 -19.22
C ALA A 158 -7.60 6.44 -20.19
N ILE A 159 -6.66 5.57 -20.62
CA ILE A 159 -5.60 5.92 -21.57
C ILE A 159 -6.17 6.12 -22.98
N ARG A 160 -7.16 5.33 -23.40
CA ARG A 160 -7.85 5.56 -24.70
C ARG A 160 -8.54 6.92 -24.72
N CYS A 161 -9.23 7.29 -23.64
CA CYS A 161 -9.89 8.59 -23.52
C CYS A 161 -8.88 9.75 -23.41
N SER A 162 -7.72 9.53 -22.80
CA SER A 162 -6.67 10.54 -22.65
C SER A 162 -5.29 9.92 -22.85
N PRO A 163 -4.76 9.87 -24.08
CA PRO A 163 -3.46 9.25 -24.39
C PRO A 163 -2.27 9.85 -23.64
N GLY A 164 -2.37 11.11 -23.22
CA GLY A 164 -1.36 11.82 -22.41
C GLY A 164 -1.45 11.58 -20.90
N HIS A 165 -2.32 10.67 -20.43
CA HIS A 165 -2.55 10.48 -19.00
C HIS A 165 -1.43 9.68 -18.33
N VAL A 166 -0.35 10.37 -17.93
CA VAL A 166 0.86 9.78 -17.33
C VAL A 166 0.53 8.88 -16.12
N ARG A 167 -0.30 9.37 -15.20
CA ARG A 167 -0.65 8.61 -13.98
C ARG A 167 -1.41 7.32 -14.27
N ALA A 168 -2.28 7.30 -15.30
CA ALA A 168 -2.98 6.09 -15.70
C ALA A 168 -2.00 5.03 -16.22
N ARG A 169 -0.99 5.44 -17.00
CA ARG A 169 0.07 4.52 -17.47
C ARG A 169 0.89 3.95 -16.32
N ILE A 170 1.25 4.76 -15.32
CA ILE A 170 1.99 4.27 -14.15
C ILE A 170 1.16 3.23 -13.39
N VAL A 171 -0.12 3.52 -13.11
CA VAL A 171 -0.99 2.58 -12.39
C VAL A 171 -1.30 1.33 -13.22
N LEU A 172 -1.40 1.46 -14.56
CA LEU A 172 -1.52 0.31 -15.46
C LEU A 172 -0.27 -0.57 -15.37
N GLY A 173 0.94 0.01 -15.42
CA GLY A 173 2.18 -0.73 -15.24
C GLY A 173 2.25 -1.48 -13.90
N ASP A 174 1.81 -0.83 -12.79
CA ASP A 174 1.71 -1.49 -11.49
C ASP A 174 0.71 -2.66 -11.49
N THR A 175 -0.39 -2.51 -12.24
CA THR A 175 -1.44 -3.54 -12.39
C THR A 175 -0.93 -4.73 -13.19
N LEU A 176 -0.27 -4.47 -14.33
CA LEU A 176 0.36 -5.48 -15.17
C LEU A 176 1.47 -6.24 -14.42
N LYS A 177 2.28 -5.53 -13.61
CA LYS A 177 3.27 -6.17 -12.74
C LYS A 177 2.61 -7.15 -11.75
N ALA A 178 1.48 -6.79 -11.16
CA ALA A 178 0.74 -7.67 -10.24
C ALA A 178 0.18 -8.92 -10.95
N LEU A 179 -0.18 -8.80 -12.23
CA LEU A 179 -0.58 -9.92 -13.09
C LEU A 179 0.60 -10.79 -13.55
N GLY A 180 1.85 -10.32 -13.36
CA GLY A 180 3.05 -11.01 -13.84
C GLY A 180 3.49 -10.62 -15.24
N GLU A 181 2.78 -9.72 -15.90
CA GLU A 181 3.07 -9.20 -17.23
C GLU A 181 4.20 -8.17 -17.19
N THR A 182 5.39 -8.60 -16.80
CA THR A 182 6.53 -7.71 -16.47
C THR A 182 6.98 -6.87 -17.67
N GLN A 183 6.97 -7.45 -18.88
CA GLN A 183 7.37 -6.73 -20.10
C GLN A 183 6.37 -5.62 -20.44
N ALA A 184 5.08 -5.92 -20.41
CA ALA A 184 4.03 -4.93 -20.65
C ALA A 184 4.03 -3.81 -19.57
N ALA A 185 4.32 -4.17 -18.32
CA ALA A 185 4.51 -3.19 -17.26
C ALA A 185 5.67 -2.23 -17.55
N ALA A 186 6.83 -2.76 -18.01
CA ALA A 186 7.98 -1.95 -18.38
C ALA A 186 7.66 -0.98 -19.52
N GLU A 187 6.94 -1.44 -20.53
CA GLU A 187 6.50 -0.61 -21.66
C GLU A 187 5.57 0.51 -21.20
N SER A 188 4.61 0.19 -20.32
CA SER A 188 3.70 1.19 -19.76
C SER A 188 4.43 2.30 -18.97
N TYR A 189 5.46 1.94 -18.18
CA TYR A 189 6.30 2.92 -17.48
C TYR A 189 7.17 3.73 -18.45
N ARG A 190 7.75 3.12 -19.48
CA ARG A 190 8.54 3.84 -20.51
C ARG A 190 7.67 4.84 -21.27
N GLU A 191 6.43 4.47 -21.59
CA GLU A 191 5.47 5.38 -22.19
C GLU A 191 5.14 6.58 -21.27
N ALA A 192 4.96 6.33 -19.97
CA ALA A 192 4.78 7.39 -18.98
C ALA A 192 6.00 8.34 -18.95
N LEU A 193 7.22 7.79 -19.02
CA LEU A 193 8.47 8.57 -19.05
C LEU A 193 8.70 9.31 -20.37
N ARG A 194 8.19 8.80 -21.50
CA ARG A 194 8.22 9.52 -22.77
C ARG A 194 7.31 10.76 -22.74
N LEU A 195 6.15 10.64 -22.10
CA LEU A 195 5.22 11.75 -21.92
C LEU A 195 5.71 12.76 -20.88
N ASN A 196 6.26 12.28 -19.77
CA ASN A 196 6.85 13.12 -18.72
C ASN A 196 8.16 12.49 -18.20
N PRO A 197 9.31 12.91 -18.73
CA PRO A 197 10.62 12.42 -18.29
C PRO A 197 10.94 12.68 -16.80
N ARG A 198 10.22 13.60 -16.15
CA ARG A 198 10.39 13.98 -14.74
C ARG A 198 9.47 13.21 -13.79
N ALA A 199 8.66 12.27 -14.30
CA ALA A 199 7.76 11.45 -13.48
C ALA A 199 8.57 10.45 -12.62
N GLY A 200 8.94 10.86 -11.42
CA GLY A 200 9.78 10.08 -10.51
C GLY A 200 9.18 8.71 -10.19
N GLN A 201 7.87 8.65 -9.97
CA GLN A 201 7.17 7.40 -9.72
C GLN A 201 7.33 6.38 -10.87
N ALA A 202 7.35 6.84 -12.14
CA ALA A 202 7.56 5.96 -13.28
C ALA A 202 8.99 5.38 -13.30
N TRP A 203 10.01 6.22 -13.01
CA TRP A 203 11.40 5.77 -12.87
C TRP A 203 11.56 4.75 -11.74
N PHE A 204 10.98 5.04 -10.57
CA PHE A 204 11.02 4.13 -9.43
C PHE A 204 10.30 2.80 -9.73
N SER A 205 9.12 2.85 -10.35
CA SER A 205 8.37 1.65 -10.70
C SER A 205 9.11 0.79 -11.72
N LEU A 206 9.77 1.42 -12.72
CA LEU A 206 10.61 0.74 -13.70
C LEU A 206 11.82 0.07 -13.03
N ALA A 207 12.53 0.79 -12.14
CA ALA A 207 13.63 0.25 -11.34
C ALA A 207 13.20 -0.94 -10.45
N ASN A 208 11.98 -0.88 -9.93
CA ASN A 208 11.42 -1.89 -9.02
C ASN A 208 10.91 -3.16 -9.72
N LEU A 209 10.93 -3.22 -11.05
CA LEU A 209 10.70 -4.48 -11.77
C LEU A 209 11.82 -5.50 -11.53
N LYS A 210 13.05 -5.03 -11.27
CA LYS A 210 14.26 -5.83 -10.94
C LYS A 210 14.71 -6.81 -12.02
N THR A 211 13.92 -7.01 -13.05
CA THR A 211 14.22 -7.84 -14.24
C THR A 211 14.91 -7.05 -15.34
N LEU A 212 14.92 -5.71 -15.22
CA LEU A 212 15.59 -4.79 -16.14
C LEU A 212 16.94 -4.35 -15.56
N ARG A 213 17.92 -4.17 -16.44
CA ARG A 213 19.20 -3.53 -16.12
C ARG A 213 19.21 -2.14 -16.73
N PHE A 214 19.60 -1.18 -15.93
CA PHE A 214 19.93 0.18 -16.38
C PHE A 214 21.40 0.23 -16.83
N ASP A 215 21.68 1.11 -17.77
CA ASP A 215 23.03 1.37 -18.25
C ASP A 215 23.63 2.69 -17.68
N ALA A 216 24.83 3.01 -18.11
CA ALA A 216 25.52 4.24 -17.67
C ALA A 216 24.80 5.52 -18.14
N THR A 217 24.08 5.46 -19.26
CA THR A 217 23.28 6.58 -19.79
C THR A 217 22.08 6.86 -18.90
N ASP A 218 21.40 5.80 -18.48
CA ASP A 218 20.29 5.91 -17.53
C ASP A 218 20.75 6.50 -16.19
N ALA A 219 21.89 6.01 -15.67
CA ALA A 219 22.47 6.51 -14.42
C ALA A 219 22.81 8.01 -14.50
N ALA A 220 23.41 8.46 -15.62
CA ALA A 220 23.70 9.87 -15.86
C ALA A 220 22.43 10.71 -16.01
N ARG A 221 21.42 10.21 -16.72
CA ARG A 221 20.12 10.87 -16.88
C ARG A 221 19.42 11.06 -15.55
N LEU A 222 19.37 10.03 -14.71
CA LEU A 222 18.79 10.09 -13.37
C LEU A 222 19.54 11.06 -12.45
N ALA A 223 20.88 11.14 -12.56
CA ALA A 223 21.69 12.11 -11.83
C ALA A 223 21.32 13.56 -12.20
N ASN A 224 21.21 13.84 -13.50
CA ASN A 224 20.85 15.18 -14.00
C ASN A 224 19.42 15.57 -13.57
N LEU A 225 18.47 14.63 -13.64
CA LEU A 225 17.10 14.86 -13.19
C LEU A 225 17.05 15.15 -11.68
N ALA A 226 17.76 14.38 -10.85
CA ALA A 226 17.80 14.58 -9.40
C ALA A 226 18.40 15.96 -9.01
N ALA A 227 19.33 16.48 -9.81
CA ALA A 227 19.95 17.78 -9.61
C ALA A 227 19.08 18.97 -10.07
N SER A 228 17.98 18.74 -10.78
CA SER A 228 17.10 19.78 -11.33
C SER A 228 16.46 20.61 -10.22
N PRO A 229 16.61 21.96 -10.17
CA PRO A 229 16.11 22.78 -9.06
C PRO A 229 14.58 22.73 -8.92
N ASP A 230 13.87 22.68 -10.04
CA ASP A 230 12.40 22.72 -10.10
C ASP A 230 11.73 21.36 -9.96
N LEU A 231 12.48 20.31 -9.60
CA LEU A 231 11.91 18.99 -9.41
C LEU A 231 11.19 18.93 -8.07
N ALA A 232 9.95 18.46 -8.06
CA ALA A 232 9.20 18.23 -6.83
C ALA A 232 9.95 17.23 -5.92
N GLU A 233 9.91 17.45 -4.60
CA GLU A 233 10.71 16.63 -3.66
C GLU A 233 10.32 15.15 -3.71
N GLU A 234 9.03 14.83 -3.90
CA GLU A 234 8.54 13.45 -4.05
C GLU A 234 9.12 12.76 -5.30
N ASP A 235 9.18 13.48 -6.44
CA ASP A 235 9.81 12.97 -7.66
C ASP A 235 11.32 12.84 -7.48
N ARG A 236 11.97 13.78 -6.78
CA ARG A 236 13.40 13.72 -6.47
C ARG A 236 13.75 12.50 -5.63
N ILE A 237 12.96 12.19 -4.62
CA ILE A 237 13.11 10.98 -3.81
C ILE A 237 12.98 9.74 -4.68
N SER A 238 11.92 9.64 -5.47
CA SER A 238 11.65 8.50 -6.35
C SER A 238 12.76 8.29 -7.39
N ILE A 239 13.25 9.38 -8.00
CA ILE A 239 14.39 9.36 -8.92
C ILE A 239 15.68 8.97 -8.18
N GLY A 240 15.87 9.41 -6.93
CA GLY A 240 16.98 8.99 -6.09
C GLY A 240 17.06 7.49 -5.93
N PHE A 241 15.95 6.84 -5.56
CA PHE A 241 15.88 5.37 -5.47
C PHE A 241 16.09 4.66 -6.82
N ALA A 242 15.58 5.22 -7.92
CA ALA A 242 15.84 4.67 -9.25
C ALA A 242 17.32 4.79 -9.63
N ARG A 243 17.99 5.91 -9.27
CA ARG A 243 19.42 6.12 -9.48
C ARG A 243 20.27 5.11 -8.71
N VAL A 244 19.88 4.77 -7.49
CA VAL A 244 20.54 3.70 -6.69
C VAL A 244 20.60 2.42 -7.52
N LYS A 245 19.44 1.98 -8.03
CA LYS A 245 19.37 0.76 -8.87
C LYS A 245 20.23 0.86 -10.12
N ALA A 246 20.25 2.02 -10.79
CA ALA A 246 21.07 2.22 -11.98
C ALA A 246 22.58 2.16 -11.67
N LEU A 247 23.00 2.71 -10.53
CA LEU A 247 24.39 2.64 -10.08
C LEU A 247 24.80 1.22 -9.66
N ASP A 248 23.90 0.47 -8.99
CA ASP A 248 24.10 -0.94 -8.66
C ASP A 248 24.28 -1.79 -9.93
N ASP A 249 23.45 -1.57 -10.95
CA ASP A 249 23.48 -2.33 -12.20
C ASP A 249 24.78 -2.19 -12.97
N ILE A 250 25.46 -1.05 -12.83
CA ILE A 250 26.76 -0.77 -13.46
C ILE A 250 27.95 -0.98 -12.50
N GLY A 251 27.71 -1.57 -11.31
CA GLY A 251 28.74 -1.92 -10.34
C GLY A 251 29.36 -0.75 -9.55
N LYS A 252 28.75 0.44 -9.57
CA LYS A 252 29.21 1.62 -8.83
C LYS A 252 28.65 1.66 -7.41
N TYR A 253 28.95 0.65 -6.61
CA TYR A 253 28.29 0.40 -5.31
C TYR A 253 28.51 1.51 -4.29
N GLU A 254 29.70 2.12 -4.22
CA GLU A 254 29.97 3.25 -3.31
C GLU A 254 29.07 4.45 -3.64
N GLN A 255 28.97 4.79 -4.95
CA GLN A 255 28.09 5.87 -5.38
C GLN A 255 26.61 5.52 -5.18
N ALA A 256 26.24 4.25 -5.37
CA ALA A 256 24.90 3.75 -5.12
C ALA A 256 24.53 3.93 -3.64
N PHE A 257 25.43 3.58 -2.71
CA PHE A 257 25.18 3.73 -1.28
C PHE A 257 25.05 5.20 -0.87
N ALA A 258 25.92 6.08 -1.38
CA ALA A 258 25.80 7.52 -1.12
C ALA A 258 24.47 8.09 -1.63
N ALA A 259 24.04 7.70 -2.83
CA ALA A 259 22.73 8.07 -3.38
C ALA A 259 21.56 7.51 -2.57
N LEU A 260 21.70 6.30 -2.05
CA LEU A 260 20.71 5.63 -1.20
C LEU A 260 20.53 6.37 0.14
N VAL A 261 21.63 6.77 0.78
CA VAL A 261 21.61 7.56 2.02
C VAL A 261 20.93 8.92 1.79
N ASP A 262 21.25 9.63 0.69
CA ASP A 262 20.59 10.92 0.38
C ASP A 262 19.08 10.75 0.13
N ALA A 263 18.68 9.76 -0.68
CA ALA A 263 17.27 9.51 -1.00
C ALA A 263 16.46 9.17 0.26
N ASN A 264 17.00 8.31 1.13
CA ASN A 264 16.38 7.96 2.41
C ASN A 264 16.32 9.16 3.36
N ALA A 265 17.40 9.94 3.49
CA ALA A 265 17.42 11.14 4.33
C ALA A 265 16.37 12.17 3.90
N ARG A 266 16.14 12.33 2.59
CA ARG A 266 15.05 13.18 2.05
C ARG A 266 13.69 12.63 2.46
N LYS A 267 13.46 11.34 2.26
CA LYS A 267 12.19 10.71 2.65
C LYS A 267 11.95 10.79 4.15
N ARG A 268 13.00 10.59 4.99
CA ARG A 268 12.90 10.65 6.44
C ARG A 268 12.39 12.01 6.95
N ARG A 269 12.71 13.12 6.27
CA ARG A 269 12.20 14.46 6.62
C ARG A 269 10.70 14.63 6.38
N LEU A 270 10.10 13.77 5.56
CA LEU A 270 8.67 13.84 5.21
C LEU A 270 7.79 12.88 6.03
N VAL A 271 8.40 12.04 6.88
CA VAL A 271 7.68 11.06 7.70
C VAL A 271 8.07 11.21 9.16
N HIS A 272 7.17 10.80 10.05
CA HIS A 272 7.41 10.82 11.49
C HIS A 272 7.60 9.39 12.00
N TRP A 273 8.65 9.16 12.78
CA TRP A 273 8.93 7.91 13.48
C TRP A 273 9.63 8.20 14.80
N ASP A 274 9.21 7.52 15.87
CA ASP A 274 9.82 7.61 17.20
C ASP A 274 10.21 6.21 17.68
N ALA A 275 11.45 5.81 17.43
CA ALA A 275 11.95 4.49 17.78
C ALA A 275 11.89 4.21 19.31
N PRO A 276 12.26 5.12 20.22
CA PRO A 276 12.12 4.90 21.65
C PRO A 276 10.68 4.63 22.10
N THR A 277 9.71 5.36 21.56
CA THR A 277 8.28 5.13 21.88
C THR A 277 7.82 3.77 21.39
N PHE A 278 8.23 3.37 20.18
CA PHE A 278 7.92 2.05 19.65
C PHE A 278 8.56 0.93 20.49
N SER A 279 9.84 1.06 20.89
CA SER A 279 10.49 0.06 21.73
C SER A 279 9.79 -0.09 23.08
N ARG A 280 9.32 1.00 23.71
CA ARG A 280 8.48 0.92 24.94
C ARG A 280 7.16 0.20 24.71
N GLN A 281 6.54 0.36 23.54
CA GLN A 281 5.34 -0.40 23.19
C GLN A 281 5.64 -1.92 23.11
N VAL A 282 6.77 -2.29 22.52
CA VAL A 282 7.21 -3.70 22.49
C VAL A 282 7.50 -4.23 23.90
N ASP A 283 8.12 -3.43 24.79
CA ASP A 283 8.28 -3.79 26.20
C ASP A 283 6.94 -4.05 26.89
N ALA A 284 5.94 -3.20 26.65
CA ALA A 284 4.60 -3.37 27.19
C ALA A 284 3.91 -4.63 26.65
N ILE A 285 4.12 -4.99 25.37
CA ILE A 285 3.60 -6.24 24.80
C ILE A 285 4.24 -7.45 25.46
N LEU A 286 5.56 -7.47 25.62
CA LEU A 286 6.27 -8.54 26.32
C LEU A 286 5.79 -8.72 27.76
N ALA A 287 5.56 -7.62 28.47
CA ALA A 287 5.05 -7.63 29.84
C ALA A 287 3.57 -8.12 29.93
N ALA A 288 2.76 -7.82 28.92
CA ALA A 288 1.36 -8.23 28.87
C ALA A 288 1.17 -9.72 28.56
N PHE A 289 2.14 -10.36 27.92
CA PHE A 289 2.09 -11.78 27.53
C PHE A 289 3.36 -12.53 28.03
N PRO A 290 3.57 -12.66 29.35
CA PRO A 290 4.80 -13.27 29.89
C PRO A 290 4.86 -14.79 29.64
N GLN A 291 3.74 -15.41 29.34
CA GLN A 291 3.57 -16.84 29.06
C GLN A 291 2.59 -17.10 27.94
N ALA A 292 2.58 -18.32 27.40
CA ALA A 292 1.62 -18.72 26.38
C ALA A 292 0.18 -18.60 26.89
N SER A 293 -0.73 -18.18 26.00
CA SER A 293 -2.16 -18.18 26.27
C SER A 293 -2.66 -19.61 26.46
N CYS A 294 -3.53 -19.81 27.45
CA CYS A 294 -4.15 -21.10 27.69
C CYS A 294 -4.96 -21.53 26.46
N VAL A 295 -4.79 -22.77 26.03
CA VAL A 295 -5.59 -23.36 24.96
C VAL A 295 -6.72 -24.17 25.60
N PRO A 296 -8.00 -23.76 25.44
CA PRO A 296 -9.12 -24.56 25.92
C PRO A 296 -9.08 -25.96 25.28
N ALA A 297 -9.29 -26.99 26.07
CA ALA A 297 -9.27 -28.38 25.60
C ALA A 297 -10.27 -28.57 24.44
N GLY A 298 -9.78 -29.13 23.33
CA GLY A 298 -10.60 -29.41 22.14
C GLY A 298 -10.95 -28.17 21.30
N SER A 299 -10.39 -26.98 21.59
CA SER A 299 -10.65 -25.78 20.78
C SER A 299 -10.12 -25.93 19.36
N THR A 300 -11.01 -25.72 18.39
CA THR A 300 -10.66 -25.70 16.94
C THR A 300 -10.68 -24.28 16.37
N ARG A 301 -11.05 -23.27 17.16
CA ARG A 301 -11.19 -21.87 16.70
C ARG A 301 -9.85 -21.34 16.19
N GLY A 302 -9.85 -20.90 14.92
CA GLY A 302 -8.69 -20.38 14.22
C GLY A 302 -7.83 -21.45 13.53
N ARG A 303 -8.27 -22.72 13.49
CA ARG A 303 -7.56 -23.78 12.76
C ARG A 303 -7.36 -23.45 11.29
N GLU A 304 -8.26 -22.68 10.71
CA GLU A 304 -8.24 -22.18 9.34
C GLU A 304 -7.14 -21.13 9.09
N VAL A 305 -6.57 -20.51 10.14
CA VAL A 305 -5.69 -19.36 10.02
C VAL A 305 -4.22 -19.75 10.16
N ILE A 306 -3.41 -19.36 9.18
CA ILE A 306 -1.94 -19.41 9.23
C ILE A 306 -1.42 -17.97 9.15
N PHE A 307 -0.98 -17.41 10.27
CA PHE A 307 -0.31 -16.12 10.28
C PHE A 307 1.13 -16.26 9.77
N VAL A 308 1.50 -15.42 8.81
CA VAL A 308 2.88 -15.29 8.33
C VAL A 308 3.40 -13.93 8.74
N VAL A 309 4.24 -13.90 9.75
CA VAL A 309 4.74 -12.65 10.34
C VAL A 309 6.22 -12.45 10.03
N SER A 310 6.60 -11.21 9.75
CA SER A 310 7.99 -10.88 9.38
C SER A 310 8.23 -9.39 9.39
N LEU A 311 9.50 -9.00 9.32
CA LEU A 311 9.85 -7.72 8.70
C LEU A 311 9.65 -7.78 7.17
N PRO A 312 9.40 -6.65 6.51
CA PRO A 312 9.46 -6.60 5.06
C PRO A 312 10.79 -7.16 4.55
N ARG A 313 10.78 -7.81 3.39
CA ARG A 313 11.98 -8.32 2.73
C ARG A 313 12.67 -9.53 3.41
N SER A 314 12.01 -10.18 4.38
CA SER A 314 12.51 -11.38 5.06
C SER A 314 12.01 -12.71 4.46
N GLY A 315 11.43 -12.69 3.25
CA GLY A 315 10.97 -13.91 2.57
C GLY A 315 9.51 -14.27 2.84
N SER A 316 8.72 -13.48 3.54
CA SER A 316 7.31 -13.79 3.86
C SER A 316 6.42 -13.96 2.63
N THR A 317 6.64 -13.21 1.55
CA THR A 317 5.91 -13.41 0.29
C THR A 317 6.23 -14.78 -0.34
N LEU A 318 7.48 -15.23 -0.24
CA LEU A 318 7.89 -16.54 -0.71
C LEU A 318 7.24 -17.65 0.14
N THR A 319 7.29 -17.51 1.46
CA THR A 319 6.65 -18.45 2.39
C THR A 319 5.15 -18.55 2.13
N GLU A 320 4.47 -17.41 1.94
CA GLU A 320 3.06 -17.40 1.58
C GLU A 320 2.79 -18.07 0.23
N GLN A 321 3.63 -17.86 -0.79
CA GLN A 321 3.46 -18.51 -2.09
C GLN A 321 3.63 -20.03 -2.01
N ILE A 322 4.58 -20.51 -1.20
CA ILE A 322 4.76 -21.94 -0.92
C ILE A 322 3.49 -22.51 -0.28
N LEU A 323 2.97 -21.87 0.77
CA LEU A 323 1.73 -22.27 1.45
C LEU A 323 0.52 -22.22 0.52
N ALA A 324 0.37 -21.16 -0.28
CA ALA A 324 -0.75 -20.95 -1.19
C ALA A 324 -0.70 -21.88 -2.43
N ALA A 325 0.43 -22.51 -2.72
CA ALA A 325 0.54 -23.55 -3.74
C ALA A 325 -0.04 -24.91 -3.27
N HIS A 326 -0.30 -25.05 -1.97
CA HIS A 326 -0.98 -26.22 -1.40
C HIS A 326 -2.47 -26.17 -1.72
N SER A 327 -3.06 -27.35 -2.04
CA SER A 327 -4.47 -27.48 -2.44
C SER A 327 -5.48 -26.99 -1.39
N GLN A 328 -5.12 -27.02 -0.11
CA GLN A 328 -5.98 -26.64 1.01
C GLN A 328 -5.78 -25.20 1.52
N VAL A 329 -4.87 -24.40 0.95
CA VAL A 329 -4.51 -23.09 1.50
C VAL A 329 -4.78 -21.97 0.51
N GLU A 330 -5.61 -21.00 0.88
CA GLU A 330 -5.80 -19.74 0.14
C GLU A 330 -4.78 -18.69 0.60
N GLY A 331 -4.14 -18.03 -0.34
CA GLY A 331 -3.19 -16.94 -0.04
C GLY A 331 -3.89 -15.60 0.05
N ALA A 332 -4.23 -15.11 1.24
CA ALA A 332 -5.01 -13.89 1.40
C ALA A 332 -4.17 -12.59 1.39
N SER A 333 -2.85 -12.67 1.35
CA SER A 333 -1.92 -11.53 1.34
C SER A 333 -1.95 -10.73 2.65
N GLU A 334 -1.75 -9.40 2.57
CA GLU A 334 -1.70 -8.50 3.73
C GLU A 334 -3.13 -8.08 4.10
N LEU A 335 -3.68 -8.69 5.18
CA LEU A 335 -5.01 -8.38 5.66
C LEU A 335 -4.95 -7.27 6.73
N PRO A 336 -5.88 -6.31 6.71
CA PRO A 336 -5.99 -5.28 7.74
C PRO A 336 -6.81 -5.74 8.95
N ASP A 337 -7.34 -6.97 8.92
CA ASP A 337 -8.42 -7.39 9.82
C ASP A 337 -7.94 -7.63 11.25
N LEU A 338 -6.75 -8.23 11.46
CA LEU A 338 -6.22 -8.44 12.81
C LEU A 338 -5.94 -7.11 13.55
N PRO A 339 -5.18 -6.16 12.99
CA PRO A 339 -5.04 -4.83 13.60
C PRO A 339 -6.38 -4.14 13.83
N ALA A 340 -7.33 -4.22 12.88
CA ALA A 340 -8.62 -3.54 12.99
C ALA A 340 -9.47 -4.06 14.15
N VAL A 341 -9.46 -5.37 14.42
CA VAL A 341 -10.15 -5.98 15.58
C VAL A 341 -9.51 -5.51 16.88
N ILE A 342 -8.18 -5.54 16.98
CA ILE A 342 -7.46 -5.12 18.20
C ILE A 342 -7.64 -3.62 18.48
N GLU A 343 -7.59 -2.78 17.44
CA GLU A 343 -7.83 -1.34 17.56
C GLU A 343 -9.30 -1.04 17.88
N GLY A 344 -10.24 -1.82 17.33
CA GLY A 344 -11.66 -1.76 17.66
C GLY A 344 -11.88 -1.97 19.15
N GLU A 345 -11.27 -3.00 19.73
CA GLU A 345 -11.33 -3.28 21.17
C GLU A 345 -10.66 -2.19 22.01
N SER A 346 -9.53 -1.66 21.54
CA SER A 346 -8.85 -0.54 22.20
C SER A 346 -9.76 0.71 22.28
N ARG A 347 -10.47 1.02 21.18
CA ARG A 347 -11.46 2.13 21.17
C ARG A 347 -12.63 1.85 22.09
N ARG A 348 -13.17 0.63 22.10
CA ARG A 348 -14.28 0.21 22.98
C ARG A 348 -13.93 0.35 24.45
N ARG A 349 -12.70 0.03 24.83
CA ARG A 349 -12.20 0.13 26.23
C ARG A 349 -11.66 1.50 26.60
N GLY A 350 -11.41 2.39 25.64
CA GLY A 350 -10.72 3.67 25.85
C GLY A 350 -9.25 3.52 26.28
N VAL A 351 -8.64 2.36 26.05
CA VAL A 351 -7.25 2.04 26.41
C VAL A 351 -6.55 1.40 25.23
N ALA A 352 -5.39 1.92 24.85
CA ALA A 352 -4.62 1.38 23.72
C ALA A 352 -4.04 -0.02 24.03
N PHE A 353 -3.92 -0.87 23.01
CA PHE A 353 -3.19 -2.12 23.11
C PHE A 353 -1.69 -1.85 23.40
N PRO A 354 -1.06 -2.65 24.33
CA PRO A 354 -1.58 -3.82 25.04
C PRO A 354 -2.16 -3.52 26.43
N GLY A 355 -2.41 -2.27 26.79
CA GLY A 355 -2.77 -1.84 28.17
C GLY A 355 -4.04 -2.50 28.73
N TRP A 356 -4.92 -3.03 27.89
CA TRP A 356 -6.15 -3.71 28.31
C TRP A 356 -6.02 -5.23 28.44
N VAL A 357 -4.91 -5.83 28.00
CA VAL A 357 -4.71 -7.30 27.95
C VAL A 357 -4.89 -7.94 29.32
N GLY A 358 -4.34 -7.35 30.36
CA GLY A 358 -4.44 -7.88 31.72
C GLY A 358 -5.85 -7.91 32.32
N THR A 359 -6.80 -7.22 31.70
CA THR A 359 -8.23 -7.20 32.11
C THR A 359 -9.15 -7.95 31.14
N ALA A 360 -8.59 -8.50 30.05
CA ALA A 360 -9.35 -9.27 29.08
C ALA A 360 -9.69 -10.65 29.65
N THR A 361 -10.96 -11.05 29.51
CA THR A 361 -11.46 -12.36 29.87
C THR A 361 -11.39 -13.34 28.71
N ASP A 362 -11.53 -14.65 28.98
CA ASP A 362 -11.64 -15.66 27.94
C ASP A 362 -12.83 -15.39 27.00
N GLY A 363 -13.91 -14.83 27.51
CA GLY A 363 -15.07 -14.41 26.72
C GLY A 363 -14.74 -13.23 25.78
N ASP A 364 -13.90 -12.29 26.19
CA ASP A 364 -13.44 -11.20 25.33
C ASP A 364 -12.59 -11.75 24.19
N TRP A 365 -11.64 -12.63 24.50
CA TRP A 365 -10.81 -13.26 23.47
C TRP A 365 -11.62 -14.11 22.49
N ALA A 366 -12.65 -14.82 22.99
CA ALA A 366 -13.55 -15.60 22.15
C ALA A 366 -14.31 -14.69 21.17
N ARG A 367 -14.92 -13.63 21.66
CA ARG A 367 -15.65 -12.65 20.85
C ARG A 367 -14.76 -11.98 19.79
N LEU A 368 -13.54 -11.57 20.17
CA LEU A 368 -12.60 -10.97 19.22
C LEU A 368 -12.17 -11.98 18.14
N GLY A 369 -12.01 -13.26 18.52
CA GLY A 369 -11.72 -14.33 17.57
C GLY A 369 -12.87 -14.55 16.59
N GLU A 370 -14.11 -14.55 17.05
CA GLU A 370 -15.30 -14.65 16.19
C GLU A 370 -15.40 -13.45 15.25
N GLU A 371 -15.18 -12.23 15.74
CA GLU A 371 -15.18 -11.02 14.90
C GLU A 371 -14.11 -11.11 13.80
N TYR A 372 -12.90 -11.58 14.13
CA TYR A 372 -11.84 -11.76 13.13
C TYR A 372 -12.22 -12.80 12.06
N LEU A 373 -12.77 -13.95 12.48
CA LEU A 373 -13.18 -15.02 11.57
C LEU A 373 -14.36 -14.61 10.68
N GLU A 374 -15.31 -13.84 11.20
CA GLU A 374 -16.41 -13.28 10.42
C GLU A 374 -15.87 -12.35 9.31
N ARG A 375 -14.97 -11.43 9.65
CA ARG A 375 -14.36 -10.50 8.68
C ARG A 375 -13.57 -11.21 7.59
N THR A 376 -12.93 -12.33 7.94
CA THR A 376 -12.03 -13.08 7.04
C THR A 376 -12.68 -14.29 6.40
N GLY A 377 -13.93 -14.61 6.71
CA GLY A 377 -14.64 -15.82 6.28
C GLY A 377 -14.69 -16.05 4.76
N ARG A 378 -14.60 -14.97 3.96
CA ARG A 378 -14.49 -15.07 2.49
C ARG A 378 -13.26 -15.86 2.01
N TRP A 379 -12.22 -15.94 2.82
CA TRP A 379 -10.98 -16.63 2.45
C TRP A 379 -11.03 -18.14 2.65
N THR A 380 -12.08 -18.64 3.31
CA THR A 380 -12.34 -20.08 3.48
C THR A 380 -13.42 -20.60 2.54
N ALA A 381 -13.91 -19.79 1.59
CA ALA A 381 -14.97 -20.18 0.66
C ALA A 381 -14.56 -21.34 -0.26
N ASP A 382 -13.33 -21.30 -0.81
CA ASP A 382 -12.83 -22.27 -1.77
C ASP A 382 -11.85 -23.29 -1.15
N ARG A 383 -11.17 -22.92 -0.06
CA ARG A 383 -10.16 -23.74 0.61
C ARG A 383 -10.33 -23.67 2.12
N PRO A 384 -10.09 -24.78 2.87
CA PRO A 384 -10.38 -24.83 4.31
C PRO A 384 -9.45 -23.96 5.16
N ARG A 385 -8.36 -23.46 4.58
CA ARG A 385 -7.35 -22.66 5.30
C ARG A 385 -6.92 -21.44 4.47
N PHE A 386 -6.44 -20.41 5.16
CA PHE A 386 -5.87 -19.24 4.51
C PHE A 386 -4.67 -18.67 5.27
N THR A 387 -3.84 -17.90 4.57
CA THR A 387 -2.74 -17.15 5.19
C THR A 387 -3.18 -15.72 5.48
N ASP A 388 -2.77 -15.16 6.63
CA ASP A 388 -2.76 -13.71 6.89
C ASP A 388 -1.30 -13.26 7.07
N LYS A 389 -0.82 -12.47 6.12
CA LYS A 389 0.56 -12.01 6.06
C LYS A 389 0.66 -10.50 6.33
N GLY A 390 0.04 -10.01 7.38
CA GLY A 390 0.15 -8.60 7.79
C GLY A 390 1.56 -8.29 8.31
N LEU A 391 2.23 -7.27 7.75
CA LEU A 391 3.60 -6.89 8.12
C LEU A 391 3.73 -6.39 9.57
N SER A 392 2.65 -5.93 10.19
CA SER A 392 2.59 -5.52 11.61
C SER A 392 2.09 -6.61 12.54
N ASN A 393 1.61 -7.75 12.03
CA ASN A 393 0.96 -8.80 12.82
C ASN A 393 1.89 -9.42 13.89
N TRP A 394 3.21 -9.33 13.72
CA TRP A 394 4.17 -9.80 14.72
C TRP A 394 4.00 -9.10 16.09
N GLN A 395 3.46 -7.89 16.13
CA GLN A 395 3.13 -7.16 17.34
C GLN A 395 1.88 -7.72 18.05
N TYR A 396 1.03 -8.42 17.32
CA TYR A 396 -0.27 -8.92 17.81
C TYR A 396 -0.31 -10.44 18.01
N VAL A 397 0.83 -11.15 17.87
CA VAL A 397 0.88 -12.62 17.96
C VAL A 397 0.27 -13.13 19.28
N GLY A 398 0.59 -12.51 20.42
CA GLY A 398 0.00 -12.90 21.70
C GLY A 398 -1.53 -12.78 21.73
N ALA A 399 -2.07 -11.69 21.20
CA ALA A 399 -3.51 -11.48 21.07
C ALA A 399 -4.13 -12.46 20.06
N ALA A 400 -3.49 -12.65 18.89
CA ALA A 400 -3.97 -13.59 17.88
C ALA A 400 -4.09 -15.02 18.42
N LEU A 401 -3.10 -15.49 19.18
CA LEU A 401 -3.12 -16.83 19.80
C LEU A 401 -4.10 -16.95 20.99
N ALA A 402 -4.41 -15.85 21.67
CA ALA A 402 -5.47 -15.82 22.68
C ALA A 402 -6.86 -15.87 22.03
N MET A 403 -7.06 -15.13 20.94
CA MET A 403 -8.31 -15.09 20.16
C MET A 403 -8.57 -16.40 19.42
N LEU A 404 -7.53 -17.00 18.85
CA LEU A 404 -7.55 -18.10 17.90
C LEU A 404 -6.64 -19.23 18.37
N PRO A 405 -7.03 -20.00 19.40
CA PRO A 405 -6.14 -20.97 20.06
C PRO A 405 -5.64 -22.10 19.15
N ALA A 406 -6.30 -22.38 18.03
CA ALA A 406 -5.86 -23.40 17.07
C ALA A 406 -5.09 -22.84 15.86
N ALA A 407 -4.85 -21.53 15.80
CA ALA A 407 -4.07 -20.90 14.73
C ALA A 407 -2.59 -21.29 14.79
N ARG A 408 -1.89 -21.14 13.67
CA ARG A 408 -0.43 -21.29 13.54
C ARG A 408 0.20 -19.96 13.15
N VAL A 409 1.39 -19.70 13.68
CA VAL A 409 2.17 -18.50 13.36
C VAL A 409 3.54 -18.91 12.82
N VAL A 410 3.84 -18.51 11.60
CA VAL A 410 5.12 -18.72 10.93
C VAL A 410 5.89 -17.40 10.96
N VAL A 411 7.01 -17.35 11.67
CA VAL A 411 7.90 -16.20 11.76
C VAL A 411 8.96 -16.31 10.67
N CYS A 412 8.89 -15.49 9.64
CA CYS A 412 9.91 -15.47 8.59
C CYS A 412 11.13 -14.68 9.05
N ARG A 413 12.27 -15.36 9.09
CA ARG A 413 13.57 -14.79 9.45
C ARG A 413 14.53 -14.83 8.27
N ARG A 414 15.38 -13.84 8.17
CA ARG A 414 16.48 -13.73 7.22
C ARG A 414 17.64 -13.01 7.89
N ASP A 415 18.85 -13.16 7.34
CA ASP A 415 20.03 -12.41 7.78
C ASP A 415 19.67 -10.95 8.09
N PRO A 416 20.03 -10.42 9.27
CA PRO A 416 19.62 -9.08 9.72
C PRO A 416 20.17 -7.97 8.84
N VAL A 417 21.42 -8.08 8.36
CA VAL A 417 22.04 -7.06 7.51
C VAL A 417 21.37 -7.03 6.14
N GLU A 418 21.14 -8.20 5.55
CA GLU A 418 20.44 -8.35 4.26
C GLU A 418 18.98 -7.85 4.34
N THR A 419 18.28 -8.15 5.44
CA THR A 419 16.91 -7.68 5.67
C THR A 419 16.87 -6.16 5.76
N CYS A 420 17.69 -5.58 6.63
CA CYS A 420 17.75 -4.12 6.83
C CYS A 420 18.20 -3.40 5.55
N LEU A 421 19.24 -3.88 4.88
CA LEU A 421 19.70 -3.32 3.61
C LEU A 421 18.60 -3.38 2.55
N SER A 422 17.90 -4.51 2.44
CA SER A 422 16.80 -4.66 1.47
C SER A 422 15.60 -3.76 1.77
N CYS A 423 15.33 -3.46 3.05
CA CYS A 423 14.34 -2.45 3.45
C CYS A 423 14.82 -1.04 3.12
N PHE A 424 16.08 -0.72 3.40
CA PHE A 424 16.68 0.59 3.12
C PHE A 424 16.71 0.94 1.63
N HIS A 425 16.81 -0.07 0.76
CA HIS A 425 16.69 0.05 -0.70
C HIS A 425 15.26 0.21 -1.22
N GLN A 426 14.25 0.19 -0.33
CA GLN A 426 12.85 0.20 -0.74
C GLN A 426 12.17 1.52 -0.35
N LEU A 427 11.63 2.25 -1.34
CA LEU A 427 10.69 3.33 -1.08
C LEU A 427 9.31 2.72 -0.84
N PHE A 428 8.92 2.59 0.42
CA PHE A 428 7.62 2.09 0.80
C PHE A 428 6.53 3.14 0.60
N ALA A 429 5.33 2.70 0.21
CA ALA A 429 4.19 3.58 0.01
C ALA A 429 3.66 4.14 1.35
N GLN A 430 3.55 3.29 2.38
CA GLN A 430 3.03 3.61 3.71
C GLN A 430 3.54 2.60 4.75
N GLY A 431 3.53 2.99 6.03
CA GLY A 431 3.60 2.10 7.17
C GLY A 431 4.98 1.54 7.51
N GLN A 432 6.04 2.09 6.93
CA GLN A 432 7.42 1.63 7.17
C GLN A 432 8.36 2.83 7.43
N GLU A 433 7.90 3.79 8.22
CA GLU A 433 8.57 5.07 8.49
C GLU A 433 9.95 4.89 9.14
N TYR A 434 10.14 3.81 9.89
CA TYR A 434 11.40 3.41 10.51
C TYR A 434 12.50 3.03 9.50
N SER A 435 12.15 2.77 8.24
CA SER A 435 13.08 2.19 7.28
C SER A 435 14.03 3.19 6.61
N TYR A 436 13.90 4.49 6.91
CA TYR A 436 14.62 5.55 6.22
C TYR A 436 15.90 6.04 6.95
N THR A 437 16.27 5.43 8.07
CA THR A 437 17.61 5.53 8.66
C THR A 437 18.10 4.16 9.11
N LEU A 438 19.40 3.90 8.99
CA LEU A 438 19.97 2.60 9.38
C LEU A 438 19.84 2.36 10.90
N ALA A 439 19.93 3.41 11.71
CA ALA A 439 19.82 3.31 13.17
C ALA A 439 18.39 2.93 13.61
N GLU A 440 17.37 3.61 13.07
CA GLU A 440 15.97 3.33 13.39
C GLU A 440 15.55 1.94 12.87
N LEU A 441 16.03 1.58 11.68
CA LEU A 441 15.79 0.27 11.08
C LEU A 441 16.41 -0.85 11.91
N ALA A 442 17.65 -0.67 12.41
CA ALA A 442 18.29 -1.63 13.31
C ALA A 442 17.54 -1.75 14.64
N ALA A 443 17.07 -0.63 15.21
CA ALA A 443 16.27 -0.64 16.43
C ALA A 443 14.96 -1.42 16.22
N TYR A 444 14.25 -1.16 15.13
CA TYR A 444 13.01 -1.85 14.79
C TYR A 444 13.24 -3.35 14.54
N TRP A 445 14.36 -3.71 13.89
CA TRP A 445 14.74 -5.11 13.69
C TRP A 445 14.99 -5.82 15.04
N ARG A 446 15.70 -5.18 15.98
CA ARG A 446 15.92 -5.74 17.32
C ARG A 446 14.62 -5.93 18.10
N ASP A 447 13.68 -5.00 17.98
CA ASP A 447 12.36 -5.11 18.60
C ASP A 447 11.56 -6.29 18.00
N PHE A 448 11.59 -6.44 16.67
CA PHE A 448 11.03 -7.62 16.01
C PHE A 448 11.67 -8.92 16.48
N ASP A 449 13.01 -8.97 16.51
CA ASP A 449 13.76 -10.17 16.87
C ASP A 449 13.44 -10.61 18.30
N ARG A 450 13.52 -9.70 19.28
CA ARG A 450 13.25 -10.02 20.68
C ARG A 450 11.79 -10.44 20.93
N LEU A 451 10.83 -9.82 20.26
CA LEU A 451 9.41 -10.17 20.41
C LEU A 451 9.09 -11.52 19.74
N CYS A 452 9.57 -11.75 18.53
CA CYS A 452 9.36 -13.03 17.85
C CYS A 452 10.10 -14.18 18.54
N THR A 453 11.30 -13.95 19.09
CA THR A 453 12.02 -14.92 19.89
C THR A 453 11.28 -15.26 21.19
N HIS A 454 10.64 -14.26 21.81
CA HIS A 454 9.75 -14.52 22.95
C HIS A 454 8.61 -15.45 22.57
N TRP A 455 7.88 -15.19 21.50
CA TRP A 455 6.75 -16.03 21.04
C TRP A 455 7.19 -17.47 20.73
N THR A 456 8.27 -17.65 19.97
CA THR A 456 8.79 -18.98 19.64
C THR A 456 9.18 -19.76 20.90
N ARG A 457 9.72 -19.07 21.90
CA ARG A 457 10.15 -19.70 23.17
C ARG A 457 8.98 -20.11 24.06
N ILE A 458 7.96 -19.26 24.21
CA ILE A 458 6.84 -19.54 25.13
C ILE A 458 5.79 -20.45 24.52
N ASP A 459 5.69 -20.52 23.20
CA ASP A 459 4.66 -21.29 22.49
C ASP A 459 5.18 -22.01 21.23
N PRO A 460 6.18 -22.90 21.37
CA PRO A 460 6.79 -23.57 20.23
C PRO A 460 5.83 -24.51 19.47
N GLY A 461 4.72 -24.88 20.07
CA GLY A 461 3.69 -25.69 19.42
C GLY A 461 2.83 -24.92 18.42
N ARG A 462 2.74 -23.59 18.54
CA ARG A 462 1.91 -22.73 17.68
C ARG A 462 2.71 -21.67 16.95
N VAL A 463 3.97 -21.39 17.33
CA VAL A 463 4.85 -20.40 16.70
C VAL A 463 6.15 -21.06 16.29
N ALA A 464 6.52 -20.99 15.00
CA ALA A 464 7.74 -21.55 14.48
C ALA A 464 8.48 -20.59 13.54
N ASP A 465 9.82 -20.66 13.56
CA ASP A 465 10.68 -19.90 12.66
C ASP A 465 10.77 -20.57 11.28
N MET A 466 10.65 -19.77 10.25
CA MET A 466 10.96 -20.08 8.86
C MET A 466 12.17 -19.26 8.42
N VAL A 467 13.34 -19.91 8.38
CA VAL A 467 14.60 -19.25 8.03
C VAL A 467 14.82 -19.29 6.52
N TYR A 468 14.94 -18.10 5.92
CA TYR A 468 15.06 -17.92 4.46
C TYR A 468 16.27 -18.66 3.88
N GLU A 469 17.41 -18.58 4.54
CA GLU A 469 18.67 -19.24 4.11
C GLU A 469 18.53 -20.77 4.13
N ALA A 470 17.86 -21.31 5.13
CA ALA A 470 17.58 -22.76 5.21
C ALA A 470 16.66 -23.22 4.06
N LEU A 471 15.73 -22.38 3.62
CA LEU A 471 14.90 -22.67 2.44
C LEU A 471 15.73 -22.69 1.16
N LEU A 472 16.72 -21.80 1.02
CA LEU A 472 17.61 -21.77 -0.14
C LEU A 472 18.56 -22.99 -0.18
N GLU A 473 19.05 -23.42 0.98
CA GLU A 473 19.97 -24.55 1.10
C GLU A 473 19.28 -25.90 0.93
N ARG A 474 18.13 -26.08 1.59
CA ARG A 474 17.39 -27.33 1.68
C ARG A 474 15.89 -27.12 1.42
N PRO A 475 15.49 -26.76 0.19
CA PRO A 475 14.12 -26.33 -0.11
C PRO A 475 13.06 -27.37 0.24
N GLU A 476 13.26 -28.64 -0.13
CA GLU A 476 12.29 -29.70 0.12
C GLU A 476 12.13 -30.00 1.62
N ALA A 477 13.24 -30.21 2.35
CA ALA A 477 13.19 -30.48 3.78
C ALA A 477 12.61 -29.30 4.59
N THR A 478 12.89 -28.05 4.18
CA THR A 478 12.38 -26.86 4.85
C THR A 478 10.89 -26.68 4.55
N THR A 479 10.45 -26.90 3.31
CA THR A 479 9.03 -26.86 2.94
C THR A 479 8.24 -27.96 3.65
N SER A 480 8.76 -29.19 3.72
CA SER A 480 8.08 -30.29 4.43
C SER A 480 7.85 -29.97 5.91
N ARG A 481 8.86 -29.42 6.60
CA ARG A 481 8.72 -29.00 8.01
C ARG A 481 7.73 -27.84 8.18
N LEU A 482 7.70 -26.91 7.24
CA LEU A 482 6.72 -25.82 7.25
C LEU A 482 5.28 -26.34 7.13
N LEU A 483 5.04 -27.27 6.20
CA LEU A 483 3.73 -27.88 5.98
C LEU A 483 3.31 -28.72 7.20
N GLU A 484 4.20 -29.58 7.73
CA GLU A 484 3.97 -30.38 8.94
C GLU A 484 3.60 -29.48 10.13
N PHE A 485 4.35 -28.41 10.39
CA PHE A 485 4.04 -27.42 11.43
C PHE A 485 2.65 -26.81 11.24
N CYS A 486 2.27 -26.52 10.01
CA CYS A 486 0.94 -26.03 9.68
C CYS A 486 -0.15 -27.12 9.71
N GLY A 487 0.19 -28.39 9.95
CA GLY A 487 -0.76 -29.51 9.93
C GLY A 487 -1.28 -29.81 8.52
N LEU A 488 -0.41 -29.68 7.53
CA LEU A 488 -0.65 -29.94 6.11
C LEU A 488 0.22 -31.11 5.64
N GLU A 489 -0.32 -31.94 4.75
CA GLU A 489 0.46 -33.00 4.08
C GLU A 489 1.40 -32.36 3.05
N PHE A 490 2.50 -33.07 2.74
CA PHE A 490 3.43 -32.57 1.73
C PHE A 490 2.83 -32.67 0.32
N GLU A 491 2.82 -31.55 -0.40
CA GLU A 491 2.47 -31.50 -1.83
C GLU A 491 3.65 -30.94 -2.65
N SER A 492 4.00 -31.62 -3.74
CA SER A 492 5.10 -31.19 -4.63
C SER A 492 4.83 -29.85 -5.34
N SER A 493 3.57 -29.44 -5.45
CA SER A 493 3.14 -28.10 -5.92
C SER A 493 3.77 -26.98 -5.10
N CYS A 494 3.99 -27.19 -3.80
CA CYS A 494 4.63 -26.23 -2.90
C CYS A 494 6.09 -25.93 -3.28
N LEU A 495 6.78 -26.86 -3.94
CA LEU A 495 8.13 -26.64 -4.48
C LEU A 495 8.11 -25.90 -5.83
N ARG A 496 6.98 -25.91 -6.53
CA ARG A 496 6.75 -25.21 -7.80
C ARG A 496 5.87 -23.96 -7.60
N PHE A 497 5.95 -23.32 -6.45
CA PHE A 497 5.16 -22.13 -6.08
C PHE A 497 5.20 -21.00 -7.14
N HIS A 498 6.27 -20.92 -7.94
CA HIS A 498 6.45 -19.92 -9.01
C HIS A 498 5.53 -20.14 -10.22
N GLU A 499 4.94 -21.34 -10.39
CA GLU A 499 3.94 -21.67 -11.40
C GLU A 499 2.53 -21.17 -11.02
N ALA A 500 2.33 -20.74 -9.78
CA ALA A 500 1.02 -20.28 -9.32
C ALA A 500 0.60 -18.97 -10.01
N THR A 501 -0.64 -18.94 -10.52
CA THR A 501 -1.18 -17.81 -11.32
C THR A 501 -1.82 -16.70 -10.48
N ARG A 502 -1.88 -16.85 -9.15
CA ARG A 502 -2.51 -15.85 -8.27
C ARG A 502 -1.82 -14.48 -8.36
N ALA A 503 -2.59 -13.41 -8.17
CA ALA A 503 -2.06 -12.05 -8.13
C ALA A 503 -1.24 -11.81 -6.85
N VAL A 504 -0.01 -11.28 -6.99
CA VAL A 504 0.89 -10.94 -5.89
C VAL A 504 1.10 -9.43 -5.83
N ARG A 505 0.76 -8.80 -4.70
CA ARG A 505 0.73 -7.34 -4.54
C ARG A 505 1.79 -6.80 -3.59
N THR A 506 3.00 -7.36 -3.62
CA THR A 506 4.12 -6.93 -2.77
C THR A 506 5.29 -6.42 -3.62
N ALA A 507 6.26 -5.78 -2.96
CA ALA A 507 7.52 -5.38 -3.61
C ALA A 507 8.33 -6.58 -4.17
N SER A 508 7.99 -7.80 -3.76
CA SER A 508 8.62 -9.05 -4.19
C SER A 508 7.85 -9.79 -5.30
N ALA A 509 6.75 -9.19 -5.84
CA ALA A 509 5.85 -9.86 -6.78
C ALA A 509 6.56 -10.49 -8.01
N ALA A 510 7.53 -9.79 -8.60
CA ALA A 510 8.28 -10.32 -9.73
C ALA A 510 9.22 -11.48 -9.32
N GLN A 511 9.78 -11.42 -8.10
CA GLN A 511 10.77 -12.38 -7.63
C GLN A 511 10.17 -13.75 -7.31
N VAL A 512 8.93 -13.78 -6.77
CA VAL A 512 8.26 -15.04 -6.41
C VAL A 512 7.62 -15.77 -7.59
N ARG A 513 7.72 -15.22 -8.78
CA ARG A 513 7.32 -15.85 -10.05
C ARG A 513 8.50 -16.52 -10.78
N GLU A 514 9.67 -16.47 -10.18
CA GLU A 514 10.86 -17.16 -10.65
C GLU A 514 11.22 -18.30 -9.69
N PRO A 515 11.91 -19.36 -10.15
CA PRO A 515 12.47 -20.39 -9.26
C PRO A 515 13.35 -19.77 -8.17
N LEU A 516 13.59 -20.52 -7.09
CA LEU A 516 14.44 -20.09 -5.98
C LEU A 516 15.82 -19.67 -6.48
N ARG A 517 16.21 -18.42 -6.17
CA ARG A 517 17.52 -17.86 -6.52
C ARG A 517 18.41 -17.83 -5.29
N ARG A 518 19.65 -18.31 -5.44
CA ARG A 518 20.66 -18.33 -4.38
C ARG A 518 21.51 -17.06 -4.33
N ASP A 519 21.53 -16.25 -5.40
CA ASP A 519 22.32 -15.03 -5.57
C ASP A 519 21.59 -13.76 -5.09
N THR A 520 20.94 -13.82 -3.93
CA THR A 520 20.12 -12.71 -3.41
C THR A 520 20.82 -11.84 -2.37
N ALA A 521 22.01 -12.24 -1.90
CA ALA A 521 22.82 -11.48 -0.95
C ALA A 521 23.47 -10.26 -1.64
N ARG A 522 23.35 -9.09 -1.02
CA ARG A 522 23.87 -7.82 -1.54
C ARG A 522 24.82 -7.10 -0.62
N ALA A 523 24.78 -7.41 0.68
CA ALA A 523 25.57 -6.73 1.68
C ALA A 523 27.07 -6.75 1.37
N ALA A 524 27.58 -7.85 0.78
CA ALA A 524 28.97 -7.99 0.38
C ALA A 524 29.45 -6.91 -0.61
N HIS A 525 28.56 -6.36 -1.46
CA HIS A 525 28.92 -5.31 -2.41
C HIS A 525 29.19 -3.94 -1.77
N TYR A 526 28.63 -3.71 -0.58
CA TYR A 526 28.72 -2.43 0.12
C TYR A 526 29.81 -2.38 1.18
N GLY A 527 30.36 -3.54 1.59
CA GLY A 527 31.54 -3.64 2.46
C GLY A 527 31.46 -2.77 3.71
N PRO A 528 32.47 -1.91 3.95
CA PRO A 528 32.56 -1.06 5.15
C PRO A 528 31.43 -0.03 5.29
N ALA A 529 30.71 0.30 4.22
CA ALA A 529 29.57 1.22 4.27
C ALA A 529 28.44 0.71 5.18
N LEU A 530 28.41 -0.60 5.45
CA LEU A 530 27.44 -1.23 6.34
C LEU A 530 27.92 -1.43 7.78
N ASP A 531 29.14 -1.03 8.13
CA ASP A 531 29.68 -1.27 9.47
C ASP A 531 28.83 -0.59 10.57
N THR A 532 28.33 0.62 10.32
CA THR A 532 27.39 1.30 11.24
C THR A 532 26.12 0.47 11.44
N LEU A 533 25.58 -0.14 10.40
CA LEU A 533 24.42 -1.02 10.52
C LEU A 533 24.74 -2.28 11.29
N LYS A 534 25.86 -2.94 11.00
CA LYS A 534 26.30 -4.17 11.69
C LYS A 534 26.47 -3.91 13.20
N VAL A 535 27.16 -2.80 13.56
CA VAL A 535 27.32 -2.40 14.96
C VAL A 535 25.96 -2.16 15.62
N ALA A 536 25.05 -1.44 14.95
CA ALA A 536 23.70 -1.18 15.46
C ALA A 536 22.86 -2.45 15.63
N LEU A 537 23.07 -3.46 14.79
CA LEU A 537 22.41 -4.78 14.89
C LEU A 537 23.09 -5.71 15.92
N GLY A 538 24.30 -5.40 16.39
CA GLY A 538 25.07 -6.26 17.26
C GLY A 538 25.68 -7.47 16.56
N VAL A 539 25.86 -7.42 15.23
CA VAL A 539 26.48 -8.47 14.42
C VAL A 539 27.89 -8.04 13.98
N ARG A 540 28.79 -9.02 13.80
CA ARG A 540 30.18 -8.78 13.39
C ARG A 540 30.38 -8.83 11.88
#